data_73d8036943d268094b8cb0834fe5cdfa
#
_entry.id   73d8036943d268094b8cb0834fe5cdfa
#
_cell.length_a   1.000
_cell.length_b   1.000
_cell.length_c   1.000
_cell.angle_alpha   90.00
_cell.angle_beta   90.00
_cell.angle_gamma   90.00
#
_symmetry.space_group_name_H-M   'P 1'
#
loop_
_entity.id
_entity.type
_entity.pdbx_description
1 polymer ?
#
loop_
_entity_poly.entity_id
_entity_poly.type
_entity_poly.pdbx_seq_one_letter_code
_entity_poly.pdbx_strand_id
1 'polypeptide(L)'
;MPDTPLSPKGAVFLSYASQDAEAARHICEALRAAGVEVWFDQSELRGGDAWDQSIRKQIKNCALFIPIISAHTQTRLEGYFRLEWKLAEDRSHLMAKGKAFLVPVTVDETSDREAQVPDAFLAVQWTKLPGGKTPPPFGERVRKLLAGSQTETAHQVPAMLGPSAPRPAKASRTWIVLAAVGLIACLALATWQPWRKGENPSNTVQAAPSLSGAQQLVARAWEELNKAELGPEELGVADEFCKRATEIDPADADAWAAWSQVDSWYIYHNFDTSIGRRDAARSCAARALKLAPSSYEARLAQACYLVRGAAAGTGLGQVSPFAAEANRLLHQLLGENPDEPRALFALAILQRNLGHADEARIELSRLANNPKFAATAWSELAWVEYQNGSMSAAEIPLARSLAIQPFWGNLGLKVFISLFLHGDTSSARAAMDELPSTVLQTDFGVTLAYDVFAWQRKPDDWLRFSSSLGRDWIQSNGNVFGPISIYNGEAHQMAGRIEAARIEWQTALKQVEHHLEDLPADAGLLYLKGKVLAYLGDYAESEKALKLSAEFSKMYPGFFDLRVAEGQLDDAMDILESEHHTAAELRLNPQYDPLRNSPRFKALLARAEADPKRSPQAPTVNTATVSQPASRN
;
A
#
# COMPACT_ATOMS: atom_id res chain seq x y z
N MET A 1 -30.77 17.28 -2.47
CA MET A 1 -29.32 17.38 -2.59
C MET A 1 -29.04 18.26 -3.80
N PRO A 2 -28.36 19.39 -3.66
CA PRO A 2 -27.95 20.15 -4.83
C PRO A 2 -26.72 19.49 -5.45
N ASP A 3 -26.79 19.27 -6.75
CA ASP A 3 -25.71 18.75 -7.59
C ASP A 3 -24.45 19.57 -7.39
N THR A 4 -23.35 18.89 -7.01
CA THR A 4 -22.01 19.46 -7.08
C THR A 4 -21.72 19.76 -8.55
N PRO A 5 -21.35 20.98 -8.94
CA PRO A 5 -21.07 21.29 -10.34
C PRO A 5 -19.91 20.43 -10.81
N LEU A 6 -20.16 19.66 -11.88
CA LEU A 6 -19.14 18.97 -12.66
C LEU A 6 -18.09 20.00 -13.05
N SER A 7 -16.83 19.83 -12.58
CA SER A 7 -15.72 20.68 -13.01
C SER A 7 -15.68 20.79 -14.53
N PRO A 8 -15.68 21.99 -15.09
CA PRO A 8 -15.63 22.15 -16.54
C PRO A 8 -14.29 21.59 -17.05
N LYS A 9 -14.37 20.87 -18.15
CA LYS A 9 -13.18 20.43 -18.91
C LYS A 9 -12.47 21.70 -19.38
N GLY A 10 -11.39 22.11 -18.68
CA GLY A 10 -10.63 23.30 -19.08
C GLY A 10 -10.02 24.11 -17.95
N ALA A 11 -10.25 23.76 -16.68
CA ALA A 11 -9.66 24.47 -15.54
C ALA A 11 -8.15 24.26 -15.42
N VAL A 12 -7.47 25.26 -14.84
CA VAL A 12 -6.05 25.18 -14.44
C VAL A 12 -5.98 24.64 -13.01
N PHE A 13 -5.10 23.68 -12.78
CA PHE A 13 -4.77 23.20 -11.43
C PHE A 13 -3.53 23.92 -10.92
N LEU A 14 -3.62 24.57 -9.74
CA LEU A 14 -2.52 25.28 -9.11
C LEU A 14 -2.03 24.48 -7.88
N SER A 15 -0.79 23.95 -7.96
CA SER A 15 -0.16 23.14 -6.91
C SER A 15 0.93 23.93 -6.19
N TYR A 16 0.93 23.91 -4.84
CA TYR A 16 1.86 24.73 -4.04
C TYR A 16 2.12 24.12 -2.66
N ALA A 17 3.26 24.46 -2.06
CA ALA A 17 3.52 24.18 -0.66
C ALA A 17 2.74 25.18 0.23
N SER A 18 2.27 24.74 1.39
CA SER A 18 1.45 25.57 2.31
C SER A 18 2.13 26.90 2.69
N GLN A 19 3.46 26.93 2.73
CA GLN A 19 4.25 28.14 3.00
C GLN A 19 4.15 29.17 1.86
N ASP A 20 3.81 28.74 0.66
CA ASP A 20 3.70 29.58 -0.54
C ASP A 20 2.24 30.01 -0.81
N ALA A 21 1.33 29.79 0.14
CA ALA A 21 -0.12 30.03 -0.01
C ALA A 21 -0.45 31.49 -0.42
N GLU A 22 0.32 32.47 0.06
CA GLU A 22 0.12 33.88 -0.31
C GLU A 22 0.50 34.13 -1.78
N ALA A 23 1.64 33.61 -2.22
CA ALA A 23 2.08 33.71 -3.61
C ALA A 23 1.11 32.96 -4.55
N ALA A 24 0.65 31.78 -4.14
CA ALA A 24 -0.34 31.00 -4.87
C ALA A 24 -1.68 31.74 -5.00
N ARG A 25 -2.13 32.41 -3.94
CA ARG A 25 -3.34 33.24 -3.96
C ARG A 25 -3.22 34.40 -4.96
N HIS A 26 -2.10 35.10 -4.98
CA HIS A 26 -1.86 36.20 -5.94
C HIS A 26 -1.92 35.68 -7.40
N ILE A 27 -1.31 34.54 -7.68
CA ILE A 27 -1.35 33.93 -9.01
C ILE A 27 -2.78 33.50 -9.37
N CYS A 28 -3.50 32.87 -8.44
CA CYS A 28 -4.89 32.46 -8.62
C CYS A 28 -5.80 33.66 -8.96
N GLU A 29 -5.72 34.75 -8.18
CA GLU A 29 -6.52 35.97 -8.38
C GLU A 29 -6.23 36.61 -9.75
N ALA A 30 -4.96 36.69 -10.13
CA ALA A 30 -4.57 37.26 -11.43
C ALA A 30 -5.04 36.39 -12.61
N LEU A 31 -4.98 35.08 -12.51
CA LEU A 31 -5.49 34.17 -13.54
C LEU A 31 -7.02 34.26 -13.65
N ARG A 32 -7.73 34.31 -12.51
CA ARG A 32 -9.18 34.49 -12.49
C ARG A 32 -9.60 35.84 -13.09
N ALA A 33 -8.86 36.90 -12.78
CA ALA A 33 -9.07 38.23 -13.38
C ALA A 33 -8.85 38.23 -14.91
N ALA A 34 -7.95 37.34 -15.43
CA ALA A 34 -7.74 37.13 -16.84
C ALA A 34 -8.79 36.20 -17.49
N GLY A 35 -9.85 35.77 -16.77
CA GLY A 35 -10.91 34.92 -17.26
C GLY A 35 -10.51 33.43 -17.34
N VAL A 36 -9.48 33.01 -16.58
CA VAL A 36 -9.03 31.61 -16.49
C VAL A 36 -9.68 30.98 -15.27
N GLU A 37 -10.31 29.82 -15.46
CA GLU A 37 -10.85 29.04 -14.34
C GLU A 37 -9.68 28.31 -13.66
N VAL A 38 -9.53 28.57 -12.34
CA VAL A 38 -8.43 28.02 -11.54
C VAL A 38 -8.99 27.23 -10.38
N TRP A 39 -8.60 25.97 -10.30
CA TRP A 39 -8.78 25.15 -9.12
C TRP A 39 -7.66 25.48 -8.12
N PHE A 40 -8.05 25.99 -6.95
CA PHE A 40 -7.17 26.48 -5.90
C PHE A 40 -7.74 26.10 -4.53
N ASP A 41 -6.98 25.37 -3.75
CA ASP A 41 -7.43 24.62 -2.58
C ASP A 41 -8.04 25.44 -1.42
N GLN A 42 -7.64 26.70 -1.21
CA GLN A 42 -8.05 27.46 -0.03
C GLN A 42 -9.54 27.84 0.05
N SER A 43 -10.28 27.78 -1.05
CA SER A 43 -11.66 28.28 -1.10
C SER A 43 -12.75 27.21 -1.11
N GLU A 44 -12.40 25.92 -1.29
CA GLU A 44 -13.38 24.86 -1.54
C GLU A 44 -13.36 23.73 -0.51
N LEU A 45 -12.59 23.83 0.58
CA LEU A 45 -12.55 22.87 1.67
C LEU A 45 -13.85 22.91 2.51
N ARG A 46 -14.94 22.38 1.95
CA ARG A 46 -16.10 21.93 2.72
C ARG A 46 -16.08 20.42 2.78
N GLY A 47 -15.48 19.92 3.88
CA GLY A 47 -15.72 18.63 4.54
C GLY A 47 -15.99 17.37 3.73
N GLY A 48 -15.16 16.34 3.92
CA GLY A 48 -15.52 14.91 3.80
C GLY A 48 -15.21 14.25 2.46
N ASP A 49 -14.65 13.07 2.52
CA ASP A 49 -14.62 11.92 1.56
C ASP A 49 -14.15 12.12 0.12
N ALA A 50 -14.11 13.31 -0.40
CA ALA A 50 -13.90 13.52 -1.82
C ALA A 50 -12.60 14.26 -2.14
N TRP A 51 -11.79 14.65 -1.15
CA TRP A 51 -10.71 15.59 -1.42
C TRP A 51 -9.56 14.94 -2.20
N ASP A 52 -9.03 13.79 -1.80
CA ASP A 52 -7.98 13.09 -2.56
C ASP A 52 -8.51 12.57 -3.91
N GLN A 53 -9.71 11.95 -3.90
CA GLN A 53 -10.39 11.59 -5.15
C GLN A 53 -10.73 12.83 -5.98
N SER A 54 -11.07 13.95 -5.33
CA SER A 54 -11.31 15.22 -6.00
C SER A 54 -10.04 15.76 -6.63
N ILE A 55 -8.91 15.78 -5.92
CA ILE A 55 -7.61 16.21 -6.43
C ILE A 55 -7.14 15.31 -7.56
N ARG A 56 -7.13 13.99 -7.38
CA ARG A 56 -6.79 13.04 -8.46
C ARG A 56 -7.71 13.24 -9.66
N LYS A 57 -8.99 13.41 -9.44
CA LYS A 57 -9.98 13.72 -10.48
C LYS A 57 -9.71 15.08 -11.13
N GLN A 58 -9.37 16.11 -10.35
CA GLN A 58 -9.05 17.44 -10.86
C GLN A 58 -7.74 17.42 -11.65
N ILE A 59 -6.67 16.80 -11.15
CA ILE A 59 -5.42 16.64 -11.87
C ILE A 59 -5.65 15.81 -13.14
N LYS A 60 -6.47 14.76 -13.09
CA LYS A 60 -6.82 13.95 -14.26
C LYS A 60 -7.63 14.74 -15.32
N ASN A 61 -8.40 15.74 -14.91
CA ASN A 61 -9.33 16.47 -15.80
C ASN A 61 -8.87 17.90 -16.12
N CYS A 62 -7.93 18.50 -15.38
CA CYS A 62 -7.47 19.85 -15.63
C CYS A 62 -6.85 19.99 -17.04
N ALA A 63 -6.97 21.15 -17.63
CA ALA A 63 -6.37 21.42 -18.94
C ALA A 63 -4.88 21.76 -18.85
N LEU A 64 -4.48 22.46 -17.78
CA LEU A 64 -3.09 22.81 -17.48
C LEU A 64 -2.83 22.59 -15.99
N PHE A 65 -1.58 22.23 -15.68
CA PHE A 65 -1.07 22.06 -14.32
C PHE A 65 0.05 23.07 -14.07
N ILE A 66 -0.10 23.91 -13.05
CA ILE A 66 0.87 24.94 -12.66
C ILE A 66 1.47 24.59 -11.29
N PRO A 67 2.65 23.96 -11.23
CA PRO A 67 3.37 23.77 -9.98
C PRO A 67 4.07 25.06 -9.58
N ILE A 68 3.90 25.48 -8.32
CA ILE A 68 4.64 26.58 -7.71
C ILE A 68 5.88 26.02 -7.04
N ILE A 69 7.05 26.46 -7.51
CA ILE A 69 8.35 26.01 -7.07
C ILE A 69 9.02 27.14 -6.28
N SER A 70 9.55 26.83 -5.11
CA SER A 70 10.16 27.79 -4.19
C SER A 70 11.25 27.13 -3.34
N ALA A 71 12.01 27.91 -2.60
CA ALA A 71 12.93 27.39 -1.58
C ALA A 71 12.21 26.51 -0.55
N HIS A 72 10.94 26.80 -0.22
CA HIS A 72 10.14 25.96 0.64
C HIS A 72 9.87 24.57 0.04
N THR A 73 9.56 24.50 -1.25
CA THR A 73 9.39 23.21 -1.94
C THR A 73 10.70 22.44 -2.08
N GLN A 74 11.86 23.12 -2.09
CA GLN A 74 13.17 22.46 -2.17
C GLN A 74 13.61 21.90 -0.81
N THR A 75 13.34 22.59 0.29
CA THR A 75 13.67 22.14 1.64
C THR A 75 12.73 21.04 2.14
N ARG A 76 11.53 20.95 1.62
CA ARG A 76 10.56 19.89 1.93
C ARG A 76 10.70 18.72 0.96
N LEU A 77 11.41 17.68 1.41
CA LEU A 77 11.58 16.45 0.63
C LEU A 77 10.27 15.68 0.47
N GLU A 78 9.30 15.91 1.37
CA GLU A 78 7.98 15.26 1.42
C GLU A 78 6.87 16.30 1.55
N GLY A 79 5.68 16.02 0.99
CA GLY A 79 4.51 16.89 1.08
C GLY A 79 3.48 16.57 0.00
N TYR A 80 2.23 16.98 0.27
CA TYR A 80 1.10 16.68 -0.63
C TYR A 80 1.32 17.23 -2.05
N PHE A 81 1.94 18.39 -2.17
CA PHE A 81 2.33 18.95 -3.47
C PHE A 81 3.27 18.00 -4.26
N ARG A 82 4.07 17.17 -3.59
CA ARG A 82 4.92 16.16 -4.24
C ARG A 82 4.08 15.07 -4.89
N LEU A 83 3.01 14.62 -4.22
CA LEU A 83 2.04 13.68 -4.80
C LEU A 83 1.33 14.30 -5.99
N GLU A 84 0.87 15.55 -5.88
CA GLU A 84 0.27 16.29 -7.00
C GLU A 84 1.22 16.40 -8.19
N TRP A 85 2.50 16.69 -7.93
CA TRP A 85 3.53 16.79 -8.94
C TRP A 85 3.78 15.46 -9.64
N LYS A 86 3.83 14.36 -8.87
CA LYS A 86 3.96 13.01 -9.44
C LYS A 86 2.75 12.63 -10.30
N LEU A 87 1.55 12.89 -9.84
CA LEU A 87 0.33 12.64 -10.62
C LEU A 87 0.29 13.46 -11.91
N ALA A 88 0.78 14.70 -11.88
CA ALA A 88 0.88 15.54 -13.07
C ALA A 88 1.98 15.05 -14.02
N GLU A 89 3.11 14.59 -13.52
CA GLU A 89 4.17 13.96 -14.30
C GLU A 89 3.67 12.71 -15.00
N ASP A 90 3.10 11.75 -14.26
CA ASP A 90 2.54 10.50 -14.77
C ASP A 90 1.53 10.78 -15.89
N ARG A 91 0.65 11.77 -15.68
CA ARG A 91 -0.32 12.18 -16.71
C ARG A 91 0.36 12.81 -17.92
N SER A 92 1.42 13.61 -17.74
CA SER A 92 2.15 14.25 -18.84
C SER A 92 2.75 13.23 -19.81
N HIS A 93 3.23 12.10 -19.29
CA HIS A 93 3.77 11.00 -20.09
C HIS A 93 2.71 10.28 -20.95
N LEU A 94 1.44 10.34 -20.54
CA LEU A 94 0.32 9.75 -21.28
C LEU A 94 -0.25 10.71 -22.36
N MET A 95 0.24 11.94 -22.44
CA MET A 95 -0.24 12.93 -23.41
C MET A 95 0.55 12.89 -24.73
N ALA A 96 -0.12 13.26 -25.82
CA ALA A 96 0.52 13.38 -27.12
C ALA A 96 1.65 14.42 -27.08
N LYS A 97 2.79 14.12 -27.73
CA LYS A 97 3.92 15.06 -27.85
C LYS A 97 3.45 16.40 -28.45
N GLY A 98 3.85 17.50 -27.80
CA GLY A 98 3.51 18.86 -28.25
C GLY A 98 2.27 19.47 -27.60
N LYS A 99 1.50 18.71 -26.80
CA LYS A 99 0.38 19.25 -26.04
C LYS A 99 0.91 19.93 -24.77
N ALA A 100 0.67 21.24 -24.61
CA ALA A 100 1.03 21.96 -23.40
C ALA A 100 0.16 21.48 -22.23
N PHE A 101 0.79 21.04 -21.14
CA PHE A 101 0.12 20.61 -19.92
C PHE A 101 0.79 21.18 -18.67
N LEU A 102 2.11 21.11 -18.59
CA LEU A 102 2.89 21.59 -17.45
C LEU A 102 3.36 23.04 -17.70
N VAL A 103 3.12 23.91 -16.72
CA VAL A 103 3.54 25.32 -16.74
C VAL A 103 4.20 25.66 -15.39
N PRO A 104 5.46 25.24 -15.15
CA PRO A 104 6.13 25.47 -13.88
C PRO A 104 6.38 26.96 -13.63
N VAL A 105 6.18 27.38 -12.38
CA VAL A 105 6.34 28.76 -11.91
C VAL A 105 7.25 28.80 -10.70
N THR A 106 8.27 29.68 -10.70
CA THR A 106 9.07 30.00 -9.50
C THR A 106 8.60 31.29 -8.89
N VAL A 107 8.48 31.33 -7.56
CA VAL A 107 8.03 32.51 -6.80
C VAL A 107 9.16 33.19 -6.02
N ASP A 108 10.37 32.65 -6.11
CA ASP A 108 11.61 33.17 -5.53
C ASP A 108 12.81 32.97 -6.48
N GLU A 109 14.03 32.99 -5.95
CA GLU A 109 15.27 32.82 -6.74
C GLU A 109 15.67 31.35 -6.95
N THR A 110 14.76 30.38 -6.69
CA THR A 110 15.03 28.94 -6.92
C THR A 110 15.41 28.70 -8.39
N SER A 111 16.58 28.05 -8.56
CA SER A 111 17.14 27.74 -9.88
C SER A 111 16.48 26.52 -10.52
N ASP A 112 16.14 26.63 -11.80
CA ASP A 112 15.64 25.51 -12.60
C ASP A 112 16.67 24.39 -12.85
N ARG A 113 17.97 24.67 -12.64
CA ARG A 113 19.06 23.71 -12.84
C ARG A 113 19.36 22.82 -11.65
N GLU A 114 19.00 23.28 -10.45
CA GLU A 114 19.33 22.61 -9.18
C GLU A 114 18.08 22.20 -8.40
N ALA A 115 16.90 22.47 -8.94
CA ALA A 115 15.65 22.20 -8.25
C ALA A 115 15.32 20.69 -8.22
N GLN A 116 14.95 20.22 -7.05
CA GLN A 116 14.44 18.85 -6.84
C GLN A 116 12.96 18.78 -7.26
N VAL A 117 12.72 18.57 -8.54
CA VAL A 117 11.40 18.47 -9.17
C VAL A 117 11.36 17.25 -10.11
N PRO A 118 10.17 16.75 -10.48
CA PRO A 118 10.04 15.71 -11.49
C PRO A 118 10.71 16.08 -12.82
N ASP A 119 11.26 15.11 -13.54
CA ASP A 119 11.99 15.31 -14.79
C ASP A 119 11.14 16.00 -15.87
N ALA A 120 9.83 15.70 -15.90
CA ALA A 120 8.91 16.34 -16.83
C ALA A 120 8.79 17.85 -16.64
N PHE A 121 9.07 18.38 -15.43
CA PHE A 121 9.08 19.82 -15.16
C PHE A 121 10.34 20.49 -15.69
N LEU A 122 11.48 19.79 -15.67
CA LEU A 122 12.75 20.28 -16.22
C LEU A 122 12.72 20.30 -17.76
N ALA A 123 11.87 19.49 -18.38
CA ALA A 123 11.73 19.43 -19.83
C ALA A 123 10.97 20.61 -20.44
N VAL A 124 10.39 21.50 -19.62
CA VAL A 124 9.56 22.63 -20.07
C VAL A 124 10.11 23.96 -19.53
N GLN A 125 9.78 25.07 -20.22
CA GLN A 125 10.26 26.41 -19.82
C GLN A 125 9.51 26.92 -18.58
N TRP A 126 10.25 27.28 -17.54
CA TRP A 126 9.72 27.88 -16.32
C TRP A 126 9.44 29.38 -16.46
N THR A 127 8.49 29.86 -15.65
CA THR A 127 8.17 31.28 -15.58
C THR A 127 8.47 31.82 -14.17
N LYS A 128 9.22 32.90 -14.07
CA LYS A 128 9.52 33.57 -12.79
C LYS A 128 8.43 34.57 -12.44
N LEU A 129 7.80 34.38 -11.26
CA LEU A 129 6.77 35.27 -10.70
C LEU A 129 7.11 35.60 -9.24
N PRO A 130 8.11 36.44 -8.94
CA PRO A 130 8.57 36.71 -7.59
C PRO A 130 7.44 37.15 -6.67
N GLY A 131 7.29 36.45 -5.52
CA GLY A 131 6.19 36.67 -4.56
C GLY A 131 4.80 36.46 -5.13
N GLY A 132 4.66 35.72 -6.23
CA GLY A 132 3.37 35.49 -6.91
C GLY A 132 2.87 36.69 -7.73
N LYS A 133 3.68 37.75 -7.92
CA LYS A 133 3.30 38.92 -8.75
C LYS A 133 3.17 38.49 -10.20
N THR A 134 1.96 38.46 -10.68
CA THR A 134 1.59 37.90 -12.00
C THR A 134 1.33 39.04 -13.00
N PRO A 135 2.23 39.29 -13.95
CA PRO A 135 2.03 40.33 -14.97
C PRO A 135 0.96 39.87 -15.98
N PRO A 136 0.18 40.84 -16.58
CA PRO A 136 -0.89 40.52 -17.52
C PRO A 136 -0.52 39.57 -18.67
N PRO A 137 0.72 39.64 -19.26
CA PRO A 137 1.13 38.73 -20.33
C PRO A 137 1.14 37.25 -19.92
N PHE A 138 1.32 36.92 -18.62
CA PHE A 138 1.26 35.53 -18.14
C PHE A 138 -0.15 34.97 -18.20
N GLY A 139 -1.15 35.73 -17.74
CA GLY A 139 -2.56 35.35 -17.83
C GLY A 139 -3.00 35.14 -19.28
N GLU A 140 -2.55 36.04 -20.20
CA GLU A 140 -2.82 35.87 -21.63
C GLU A 140 -2.16 34.61 -22.22
N ARG A 141 -0.91 34.31 -21.81
CA ARG A 141 -0.21 33.07 -22.21
C ARG A 141 -0.98 31.84 -21.78
N VAL A 142 -1.39 31.77 -20.52
CA VAL A 142 -2.18 30.65 -19.97
C VAL A 142 -3.49 30.49 -20.75
N ARG A 143 -4.19 31.60 -21.04
CA ARG A 143 -5.43 31.57 -21.84
C ARG A 143 -5.20 31.07 -23.27
N LYS A 144 -4.10 31.45 -23.93
CA LYS A 144 -3.74 30.95 -25.25
C LYS A 144 -3.43 29.45 -25.24
N LEU A 145 -2.75 28.96 -24.20
CA LEU A 145 -2.49 27.52 -24.04
C LEU A 145 -3.78 26.72 -23.86
N LEU A 146 -4.74 27.26 -23.10
CA LEU A 146 -6.07 26.66 -22.93
C LEU A 146 -6.88 26.65 -24.24
N ALA A 147 -6.84 27.71 -25.01
CA ALA A 147 -7.53 27.81 -26.31
C ALA A 147 -6.96 26.83 -27.34
N GLY A 148 -5.64 26.66 -27.39
CA GLY A 148 -4.99 25.68 -28.26
C GLY A 148 -5.33 24.22 -27.93
N SER A 149 -5.64 23.94 -26.66
CA SER A 149 -6.08 22.61 -26.23
C SER A 149 -7.52 22.24 -26.62
N GLN A 150 -8.35 23.22 -27.02
CA GLN A 150 -9.74 23.01 -27.41
C GLN A 150 -9.93 22.75 -28.92
N THR A 151 -8.93 23.06 -29.75
CA THR A 151 -9.08 23.03 -31.22
C THR A 151 -8.91 21.62 -31.83
N GLU A 152 -8.41 20.64 -31.09
CA GLU A 152 -8.20 19.27 -31.61
C GLU A 152 -9.37 18.30 -31.45
N THR A 153 -10.51 18.74 -30.88
CA THR A 153 -11.70 17.87 -30.72
C THR A 153 -12.74 18.04 -31.84
N ALA A 154 -12.44 18.81 -32.86
CA ALA A 154 -13.33 19.04 -34.01
C ALA A 154 -12.69 18.61 -35.33
N HIS A 155 -12.35 17.31 -35.48
CA HIS A 155 -12.14 16.73 -36.80
C HIS A 155 -13.34 15.88 -37.17
N GLN A 156 -14.06 16.41 -38.15
CA GLN A 156 -15.20 15.87 -38.85
C GLN A 156 -14.93 14.46 -39.39
N VAL A 157 -15.82 13.53 -39.04
CA VAL A 157 -16.02 12.28 -39.80
C VAL A 157 -17.05 12.57 -40.91
N PRO A 158 -16.81 12.20 -42.16
CA PRO A 158 -17.76 12.45 -43.26
C PRO A 158 -19.04 11.63 -43.07
N ALA A 159 -20.15 12.28 -43.30
CA ALA A 159 -21.49 11.67 -43.27
C ALA A 159 -21.66 10.64 -44.36
N MET A 160 -21.94 9.39 -43.97
CA MET A 160 -22.56 8.40 -44.85
C MET A 160 -24.07 8.36 -44.57
N LEU A 161 -24.84 8.51 -45.63
CA LEU A 161 -26.29 8.48 -45.66
C LEU A 161 -26.84 7.13 -45.18
N GLY A 162 -27.77 7.15 -44.23
CA GLY A 162 -28.61 6.03 -43.83
C GLY A 162 -30.00 6.51 -43.42
N PRO A 163 -31.04 5.70 -43.45
CA PRO A 163 -32.42 6.12 -43.72
C PRO A 163 -33.14 6.73 -42.50
N SER A 164 -34.09 7.60 -42.85
CA SER A 164 -34.99 8.40 -42.01
C SER A 164 -35.63 7.67 -40.82
N ALA A 165 -35.50 8.30 -39.64
CA ALA A 165 -36.25 7.95 -38.43
C ALA A 165 -37.66 8.57 -38.44
N PRO A 166 -38.67 7.91 -37.85
CA PRO A 166 -40.04 8.42 -37.79
C PRO A 166 -40.22 9.56 -36.80
N ARG A 167 -41.09 10.51 -37.13
CA ARG A 167 -41.45 11.68 -36.32
C ARG A 167 -42.08 11.28 -34.97
N PRO A 168 -41.79 11.96 -33.88
CA PRO A 168 -42.45 11.72 -32.59
C PRO A 168 -43.91 12.18 -32.61
N ALA A 169 -44.78 11.32 -32.11
CA ALA A 169 -46.21 11.58 -31.92
C ALA A 169 -46.43 12.66 -30.84
N LYS A 170 -47.39 13.55 -31.09
CA LYS A 170 -47.81 14.63 -30.19
C LYS A 170 -48.35 14.06 -28.88
N ALA A 171 -47.67 14.33 -27.78
CA ALA A 171 -48.19 14.07 -26.42
C ALA A 171 -49.47 14.91 -26.16
N SER A 172 -50.53 14.25 -25.74
CA SER A 172 -51.83 14.88 -25.47
C SER A 172 -51.79 15.83 -24.24
N ARG A 173 -52.49 16.96 -24.39
CA ARG A 173 -52.59 18.04 -23.39
C ARG A 173 -53.19 17.63 -22.03
N THR A 174 -53.62 16.40 -21.84
CA THR A 174 -54.31 15.91 -20.62
C THR A 174 -53.41 15.71 -19.41
N TRP A 175 -52.10 15.46 -19.61
CA TRP A 175 -51.18 15.27 -18.50
C TRP A 175 -50.74 16.57 -17.79
N ILE A 176 -50.79 17.68 -18.51
CA ILE A 176 -50.42 19.01 -17.95
C ILE A 176 -51.48 19.51 -16.95
N VAL A 177 -52.75 19.17 -17.19
CA VAL A 177 -53.85 19.57 -16.29
C VAL A 177 -53.83 18.77 -14.97
N LEU A 178 -53.48 17.47 -15.02
CA LEU A 178 -53.40 16.65 -13.81
C LEU A 178 -52.18 17.00 -12.94
N ALA A 179 -51.08 17.41 -13.54
CA ALA A 179 -49.89 17.88 -12.78
C ALA A 179 -50.15 19.24 -12.08
N ALA A 180 -50.91 20.16 -12.73
CA ALA A 180 -51.24 21.44 -12.14
C ALA A 180 -52.23 21.30 -10.97
N VAL A 181 -53.20 20.39 -11.04
CA VAL A 181 -54.15 20.13 -9.93
C VAL A 181 -53.47 19.48 -8.74
N GLY A 182 -52.49 18.56 -8.97
CA GLY A 182 -51.70 17.97 -7.91
C GLY A 182 -50.85 19.00 -7.14
N LEU A 183 -50.25 19.96 -7.85
CA LEU A 183 -49.42 21.00 -7.25
C LEU A 183 -50.24 22.00 -6.40
N ILE A 184 -51.44 22.33 -6.86
CA ILE A 184 -52.37 23.22 -6.11
C ILE A 184 -52.90 22.52 -4.86
N ALA A 185 -53.17 21.21 -4.90
CA ALA A 185 -53.61 20.44 -3.74
C ALA A 185 -52.50 20.32 -2.69
N CYS A 186 -51.23 20.16 -3.08
CA CYS A 186 -50.10 20.15 -2.16
C CYS A 186 -49.84 21.52 -1.51
N LEU A 187 -49.99 22.59 -2.26
CA LEU A 187 -49.88 23.95 -1.72
C LEU A 187 -51.01 24.30 -0.77
N ALA A 188 -52.26 23.85 -1.01
CA ALA A 188 -53.39 24.06 -0.12
C ALA A 188 -53.30 23.29 1.21
N LEU A 189 -52.69 22.09 1.19
CA LEU A 189 -52.41 21.30 2.40
C LEU A 189 -51.25 21.88 3.24
N ALA A 190 -50.30 22.53 2.61
CA ALA A 190 -49.18 23.18 3.31
C ALA A 190 -49.57 24.48 4.03
N THR A 191 -50.72 25.11 3.66
CA THR A 191 -51.20 26.38 4.26
C THR A 191 -52.28 26.21 5.33
N TRP A 192 -52.79 24.99 5.53
CA TRP A 192 -53.82 24.72 6.53
C TRP A 192 -53.24 24.07 7.79
N GLN A 193 -52.50 24.84 8.61
CA GLN A 193 -52.16 24.46 9.96
C GLN A 193 -52.98 25.31 10.95
N PRO A 194 -53.81 24.69 11.81
CA PRO A 194 -54.48 25.44 12.87
C PRO A 194 -53.45 25.91 13.90
N TRP A 195 -53.48 27.20 14.19
CA TRP A 195 -52.68 27.87 15.20
C TRP A 195 -52.88 27.24 16.58
N ARG A 196 -51.92 26.41 17.04
CA ARG A 196 -51.76 26.15 18.46
C ARG A 196 -50.75 27.19 19.01
N LYS A 197 -51.25 28.10 19.83
CA LYS A 197 -50.43 28.86 20.78
C LYS A 197 -49.92 27.83 21.82
N GLY A 198 -48.63 27.53 21.79
CA GLY A 198 -47.92 26.74 22.78
C GLY A 198 -46.54 27.36 22.92
N GLU A 199 -46.18 27.68 24.13
CA GLU A 199 -44.96 28.34 24.57
C GLU A 199 -43.70 27.71 23.93
N ASN A 200 -42.79 28.58 23.43
CA ASN A 200 -41.46 28.22 22.99
C ASN A 200 -40.61 27.76 24.17
N PRO A 201 -40.18 26.49 24.24
CA PRO A 201 -38.90 26.22 24.84
C PRO A 201 -37.83 26.54 23.77
N SER A 202 -36.98 27.49 24.10
CA SER A 202 -35.76 27.81 23.35
C SER A 202 -34.90 26.56 23.23
N ASN A 203 -35.18 25.71 22.25
CA ASN A 203 -34.21 24.71 21.78
C ASN A 203 -33.20 25.45 20.90
N THR A 204 -32.23 26.06 21.55
CA THR A 204 -30.91 26.20 20.91
C THR A 204 -30.47 24.80 20.55
N VAL A 205 -30.65 24.41 19.29
CA VAL A 205 -29.85 23.35 18.67
C VAL A 205 -28.44 23.87 18.77
N GLN A 206 -27.72 23.46 19.84
CA GLN A 206 -26.27 23.62 19.86
C GLN A 206 -25.77 22.92 18.60
N ALA A 207 -25.32 23.71 17.63
CA ALA A 207 -24.54 23.17 16.52
C ALA A 207 -23.44 22.33 17.15
N ALA A 208 -23.32 21.08 16.73
CA ALA A 208 -22.23 20.21 17.15
C ALA A 208 -20.91 21.00 17.00
N PRO A 209 -20.03 21.00 18.02
CA PRO A 209 -18.82 21.79 17.97
C PRO A 209 -18.06 21.38 16.69
N SER A 210 -17.73 22.36 15.87
CA SER A 210 -16.93 22.14 14.68
C SER A 210 -15.59 21.56 15.11
N LEU A 211 -15.20 20.42 14.51
CA LEU A 211 -13.91 19.79 14.78
C LEU A 211 -12.78 20.80 14.60
N SER A 212 -11.77 20.77 15.48
CA SER A 212 -10.54 21.55 15.29
C SER A 212 -9.80 21.10 14.03
N GLY A 213 -8.88 21.93 13.52
CA GLY A 213 -8.07 21.56 12.36
C GLY A 213 -7.27 20.24 12.58
N ALA A 214 -6.78 20.02 13.80
CA ALA A 214 -6.12 18.76 14.17
C ALA A 214 -7.09 17.57 14.10
N GLN A 215 -8.26 17.69 14.73
CA GLN A 215 -9.29 16.63 14.73
C GLN A 215 -9.80 16.28 13.32
N GLN A 216 -9.86 17.25 12.41
CA GLN A 216 -10.21 16.98 11.01
C GLN A 216 -9.13 16.14 10.31
N LEU A 217 -7.85 16.41 10.58
CA LEU A 217 -6.75 15.63 10.03
C LEU A 217 -6.72 14.21 10.62
N VAL A 218 -6.98 14.08 11.93
CA VAL A 218 -7.09 12.76 12.59
C VAL A 218 -8.22 11.93 11.98
N ALA A 219 -9.39 12.54 11.76
CA ALA A 219 -10.52 11.87 11.12
C ALA A 219 -10.14 11.35 9.72
N ARG A 220 -9.40 12.16 8.93
CA ARG A 220 -8.91 11.74 7.61
C ARG A 220 -7.87 10.62 7.71
N ALA A 221 -6.94 10.69 8.67
CA ALA A 221 -6.01 9.59 8.89
C ALA A 221 -6.74 8.26 9.18
N TRP A 222 -7.81 8.31 9.98
CA TRP A 222 -8.65 7.15 10.24
C TRP A 222 -9.45 6.68 9.01
N GLU A 223 -9.87 7.59 8.13
CA GLU A 223 -10.49 7.22 6.85
C GLU A 223 -9.52 6.41 5.98
N GLU A 224 -8.26 6.84 5.88
CA GLU A 224 -7.23 6.09 5.17
C GLU A 224 -6.97 4.74 5.82
N LEU A 225 -6.74 4.70 7.15
CA LEU A 225 -6.46 3.47 7.91
C LEU A 225 -7.61 2.45 7.90
N ASN A 226 -8.83 2.90 7.63
CA ASN A 226 -10.01 2.05 7.53
C ASN A 226 -10.31 1.59 6.08
N LYS A 227 -9.45 1.86 5.12
CA LYS A 227 -9.59 1.31 3.77
C LYS A 227 -9.30 -0.19 3.78
N ALA A 228 -9.97 -0.93 2.90
CA ALA A 228 -9.71 -2.37 2.73
C ALA A 228 -8.32 -2.64 2.13
N GLU A 229 -7.78 -1.68 1.39
CA GLU A 229 -6.49 -1.74 0.70
C GLU A 229 -5.50 -0.78 1.36
N LEU A 230 -4.87 -1.22 2.45
CA LEU A 230 -3.81 -0.45 3.09
C LEU A 230 -2.47 -0.75 2.42
N GLY A 231 -2.18 -0.02 1.34
CA GLY A 231 -0.88 -0.03 0.69
C GLY A 231 0.05 1.07 1.19
N PRO A 232 1.29 1.13 0.66
CA PRO A 232 2.23 2.19 1.01
C PRO A 232 1.71 3.60 0.71
N GLU A 233 0.86 3.76 -0.30
CA GLU A 233 0.28 5.05 -0.69
C GLU A 233 -0.71 5.55 0.36
N GLU A 234 -1.67 4.72 0.78
CA GLU A 234 -2.67 5.06 1.79
C GLU A 234 -2.01 5.35 3.14
N LEU A 235 -1.03 4.51 3.50
CA LEU A 235 -0.27 4.71 4.73
C LEU A 235 0.55 6.01 4.69
N GLY A 236 1.14 6.38 3.55
CA GLY A 236 1.87 7.64 3.39
C GLY A 236 0.97 8.87 3.54
N VAL A 237 -0.25 8.80 3.04
CA VAL A 237 -1.25 9.86 3.22
C VAL A 237 -1.67 9.97 4.68
N ALA A 238 -1.94 8.85 5.35
CA ALA A 238 -2.29 8.83 6.77
C ALA A 238 -1.14 9.34 7.65
N ASP A 239 0.12 9.00 7.33
CA ASP A 239 1.33 9.46 8.03
C ASP A 239 1.42 10.98 8.02
N GLU A 240 1.26 11.62 6.86
CA GLU A 240 1.28 13.08 6.72
C GLU A 240 0.13 13.74 7.50
N PHE A 241 -1.07 13.16 7.49
CA PHE A 241 -2.19 13.69 8.29
C PHE A 241 -1.91 13.62 9.79
N CYS A 242 -1.38 12.51 10.27
CA CYS A 242 -1.03 12.34 11.69
C CYS A 242 0.07 13.32 12.10
N LYS A 243 1.11 13.47 11.27
CA LYS A 243 2.20 14.41 11.50
C LYS A 243 1.69 15.84 11.64
N ARG A 244 0.88 16.31 10.68
CA ARG A 244 0.28 17.65 10.74
C ARG A 244 -0.66 17.84 11.93
N ALA A 245 -1.45 16.82 12.26
CA ALA A 245 -2.35 16.89 13.42
C ALA A 245 -1.56 17.09 14.71
N THR A 246 -0.46 16.35 14.91
CA THR A 246 0.40 16.48 16.08
C THR A 246 1.22 17.77 16.11
N GLU A 247 1.53 18.38 14.96
CA GLU A 247 2.15 19.71 14.86
C GLU A 247 1.15 20.82 15.28
N ILE A 248 -0.13 20.69 14.90
CA ILE A 248 -1.19 21.66 15.25
C ILE A 248 -1.59 21.53 16.72
N ASP A 249 -1.80 20.30 17.19
CA ASP A 249 -2.17 20.02 18.58
C ASP A 249 -1.36 18.84 19.13
N PRO A 250 -0.18 19.10 19.73
CA PRO A 250 0.64 18.06 20.36
C PRO A 250 -0.01 17.37 21.58
N ALA A 251 -1.15 17.89 22.08
CA ALA A 251 -1.90 17.32 23.18
C ALA A 251 -3.07 16.45 22.72
N ASP A 252 -3.34 16.36 21.43
CA ASP A 252 -4.37 15.47 20.88
C ASP A 252 -3.89 14.01 20.94
N ALA A 253 -4.47 13.23 21.86
CA ALA A 253 -4.13 11.83 22.06
C ALA A 253 -4.52 10.95 20.86
N ASP A 254 -5.60 11.28 20.16
CA ASP A 254 -6.09 10.50 19.03
C ASP A 254 -5.18 10.66 17.80
N ALA A 255 -4.54 11.84 17.66
CA ALA A 255 -3.52 12.06 16.63
C ALA A 255 -2.31 11.13 16.82
N TRP A 256 -1.81 11.03 18.03
CA TRP A 256 -0.71 10.11 18.37
C TRP A 256 -1.13 8.63 18.25
N ALA A 257 -2.37 8.30 18.63
CA ALA A 257 -2.91 6.95 18.48
C ALA A 257 -2.99 6.54 17.00
N ALA A 258 -3.52 7.41 16.15
CA ALA A 258 -3.58 7.17 14.72
C ALA A 258 -2.19 7.00 14.11
N TRP A 259 -1.23 7.85 14.49
CA TRP A 259 0.16 7.76 13.99
C TRP A 259 0.83 6.45 14.37
N SER A 260 0.67 6.00 15.62
CA SER A 260 1.15 4.67 16.03
C SER A 260 0.54 3.52 15.21
N GLN A 261 -0.72 3.63 14.81
CA GLN A 261 -1.36 2.64 13.94
C GLN A 261 -0.75 2.64 12.53
N VAL A 262 -0.50 3.83 11.95
CA VAL A 262 0.20 3.96 10.66
C VAL A 262 1.54 3.24 10.68
N ASP A 263 2.38 3.58 11.68
CA ASP A 263 3.70 2.97 11.82
C ASP A 263 3.63 1.45 12.02
N SER A 264 2.66 1.00 12.84
CA SER A 264 2.44 -0.43 13.08
C SER A 264 2.01 -1.19 11.82
N TRP A 265 1.27 -0.56 10.92
CA TRP A 265 0.91 -1.15 9.64
C TRP A 265 2.09 -1.24 8.67
N TYR A 266 2.96 -0.20 8.58
CA TYR A 266 4.19 -0.27 7.80
C TYR A 266 5.06 -1.46 8.21
N ILE A 267 5.19 -1.67 9.54
CA ILE A 267 5.97 -2.79 10.09
C ILE A 267 5.30 -4.13 9.76
N TYR A 268 3.99 -4.23 9.99
CA TYR A 268 3.23 -5.47 9.81
C TYR A 268 3.27 -5.99 8.38
N HIS A 269 3.16 -5.09 7.41
CA HIS A 269 3.16 -5.43 5.99
C HIS A 269 4.57 -5.53 5.39
N ASN A 270 5.63 -5.39 6.19
CA ASN A 270 7.02 -5.36 5.73
C ASN A 270 7.26 -4.28 4.65
N PHE A 271 6.58 -3.13 4.76
CA PHE A 271 6.82 -1.98 3.89
C PHE A 271 8.01 -1.15 4.39
N ASP A 272 8.10 -0.99 5.71
CA ASP A 272 9.24 -0.35 6.41
C ASP A 272 9.38 -0.97 7.81
N THR A 273 10.38 -1.80 8.01
CA THR A 273 10.68 -2.45 9.29
C THR A 273 11.90 -1.85 10.00
N SER A 274 12.33 -0.66 9.60
CA SER A 274 13.48 0.05 10.18
C SER A 274 13.33 0.28 11.68
N ILE A 275 14.47 0.38 12.38
CA ILE A 275 14.50 0.71 13.81
C ILE A 275 13.78 2.03 14.07
N GLY A 276 13.97 3.03 13.21
CA GLY A 276 13.30 4.32 13.31
C GLY A 276 11.77 4.20 13.29
N ARG A 277 11.22 3.39 12.38
CA ARG A 277 9.76 3.15 12.29
C ARG A 277 9.21 2.44 13.53
N ARG A 278 9.95 1.45 14.06
CA ARG A 278 9.57 0.73 15.30
C ARG A 278 9.58 1.65 16.51
N ASP A 279 10.59 2.52 16.62
CA ASP A 279 10.70 3.49 17.72
C ASP A 279 9.62 4.56 17.61
N ALA A 280 9.24 4.99 16.41
CA ALA A 280 8.14 5.90 16.17
C ALA A 280 6.81 5.26 16.61
N ALA A 281 6.48 4.05 16.17
CA ALA A 281 5.27 3.34 16.58
C ALA A 281 5.14 3.25 18.10
N ARG A 282 6.24 2.85 18.78
CA ARG A 282 6.29 2.75 20.24
C ARG A 282 6.06 4.10 20.93
N SER A 283 6.76 5.12 20.44
CA SER A 283 6.74 6.44 21.06
C SER A 283 5.38 7.12 20.91
N CYS A 284 4.74 6.97 19.75
CA CYS A 284 3.41 7.49 19.48
C CYS A 284 2.35 6.79 20.35
N ALA A 285 2.38 5.44 20.47
CA ALA A 285 1.47 4.71 21.36
C ALA A 285 1.62 5.14 22.83
N ALA A 286 2.87 5.21 23.33
CA ALA A 286 3.13 5.64 24.69
C ALA A 286 2.69 7.10 24.95
N ARG A 287 2.85 7.98 23.96
CA ARG A 287 2.41 9.37 24.04
C ARG A 287 0.89 9.47 24.10
N ALA A 288 0.16 8.74 23.26
CA ALA A 288 -1.29 8.67 23.28
C ALA A 288 -1.83 8.22 24.65
N LEU A 289 -1.30 7.12 25.19
CA LEU A 289 -1.67 6.63 26.51
C LEU A 289 -1.36 7.61 27.64
N LYS A 290 -0.23 8.33 27.56
CA LYS A 290 0.13 9.33 28.57
C LYS A 290 -0.85 10.51 28.56
N LEU A 291 -1.30 10.92 27.38
CA LEU A 291 -2.24 12.03 27.23
C LEU A 291 -3.68 11.64 27.63
N ALA A 292 -4.12 10.45 27.26
CA ALA A 292 -5.47 9.96 27.52
C ALA A 292 -5.50 8.46 27.90
N PRO A 293 -5.16 8.09 29.16
CA PRO A 293 -5.04 6.69 29.59
C PRO A 293 -6.33 5.86 29.47
N SER A 294 -7.48 6.50 29.54
CA SER A 294 -8.80 5.89 29.43
C SER A 294 -9.35 5.89 28.00
N SER A 295 -8.71 6.58 27.05
CA SER A 295 -9.15 6.62 25.64
C SER A 295 -9.14 5.21 25.04
N TYR A 296 -10.22 4.85 24.35
CA TYR A 296 -10.32 3.61 23.61
C TYR A 296 -9.23 3.54 22.53
N GLU A 297 -9.08 4.63 21.74
CA GLU A 297 -8.11 4.73 20.64
C GLU A 297 -6.67 4.61 21.12
N ALA A 298 -6.32 5.27 22.23
CA ALA A 298 -4.97 5.18 22.79
C ALA A 298 -4.62 3.75 23.28
N ARG A 299 -5.58 3.07 23.93
CA ARG A 299 -5.41 1.67 24.36
C ARG A 299 -5.35 0.71 23.18
N LEU A 300 -6.17 0.95 22.13
CA LEU A 300 -6.14 0.16 20.91
C LEU A 300 -4.81 0.34 20.16
N ALA A 301 -4.29 1.57 20.06
CA ALA A 301 -3.00 1.84 19.46
C ALA A 301 -1.87 1.10 20.19
N GLN A 302 -1.88 1.11 21.52
CA GLN A 302 -0.91 0.34 22.32
C GLN A 302 -1.02 -1.16 22.04
N ALA A 303 -2.24 -1.71 22.03
CA ALA A 303 -2.45 -3.13 21.75
C ALA A 303 -1.95 -3.52 20.36
N CYS A 304 -2.27 -2.72 19.34
CA CYS A 304 -1.83 -2.94 17.97
C CYS A 304 -0.30 -2.84 17.83
N TYR A 305 0.32 -1.87 18.50
CA TYR A 305 1.79 -1.79 18.56
C TYR A 305 2.42 -3.05 19.17
N LEU A 306 1.87 -3.54 20.29
CA LEU A 306 2.38 -4.77 20.92
C LEU A 306 2.21 -6.01 20.04
N VAL A 307 1.16 -6.07 19.22
CA VAL A 307 0.92 -7.18 18.28
C VAL A 307 1.79 -7.09 17.04
N ARG A 308 1.88 -5.91 16.43
CA ARG A 308 2.48 -5.71 15.10
C ARG A 308 3.89 -5.13 15.16
N GLY A 309 4.07 -4.05 15.94
CA GLY A 309 5.32 -3.29 16.02
C GLY A 309 6.39 -3.98 16.86
N ALA A 310 6.01 -4.57 17.99
CA ALA A 310 6.95 -5.23 18.90
C ALA A 310 7.31 -6.66 18.46
N ALA A 311 6.44 -7.33 17.70
CA ALA A 311 6.67 -8.70 17.22
C ALA A 311 7.58 -8.74 15.98
N ALA A 312 7.74 -7.64 15.26
CA ALA A 312 8.61 -7.57 14.10
C ALA A 312 10.07 -7.72 14.52
N GLY A 313 10.74 -8.72 14.00
CA GLY A 313 12.15 -9.05 14.34
C GLY A 313 12.32 -10.31 15.17
N THR A 314 11.24 -10.92 15.66
CA THR A 314 11.34 -12.16 16.46
C THR A 314 11.20 -13.45 15.63
N GLY A 315 10.98 -13.35 14.31
CA GLY A 315 10.74 -14.51 13.43
C GLY A 315 9.36 -15.15 13.66
N LEU A 316 8.89 -15.89 12.66
CA LEU A 316 7.68 -16.71 12.77
C LEU A 316 7.86 -17.73 13.91
N GLY A 317 6.96 -17.67 14.90
CA GLY A 317 6.96 -18.62 16.02
C GLY A 317 7.69 -18.18 17.31
N GLN A 318 8.30 -16.99 17.35
CA GLN A 318 8.74 -16.42 18.62
C GLN A 318 7.61 -15.63 19.28
N VAL A 319 7.23 -16.07 20.47
CA VAL A 319 6.22 -15.38 21.28
C VAL A 319 6.80 -14.06 21.78
N SER A 320 6.24 -12.94 21.32
CA SER A 320 6.59 -11.63 21.83
C SER A 320 6.46 -11.61 23.36
N PRO A 321 7.43 -11.08 24.12
CA PRO A 321 7.30 -10.92 25.56
C PRO A 321 6.09 -10.06 25.95
N PHE A 322 5.54 -9.33 25.00
CA PHE A 322 4.37 -8.46 25.17
C PHE A 322 3.05 -9.12 24.78
N ALA A 323 3.05 -10.39 24.32
CA ALA A 323 1.85 -11.09 23.87
C ALA A 323 0.76 -11.18 24.95
N ALA A 324 1.13 -11.45 26.19
CA ALA A 324 0.20 -11.50 27.32
C ALA A 324 -0.48 -10.15 27.58
N GLU A 325 0.26 -9.06 27.51
CA GLU A 325 -0.28 -7.71 27.67
C GLU A 325 -1.18 -7.32 26.49
N ALA A 326 -0.76 -7.59 25.26
CA ALA A 326 -1.57 -7.37 24.08
C ALA A 326 -2.91 -8.12 24.16
N ASN A 327 -2.87 -9.42 24.52
CA ASN A 327 -4.05 -10.26 24.68
C ASN A 327 -5.02 -9.68 25.73
N ARG A 328 -4.51 -9.29 26.89
CA ARG A 328 -5.31 -8.68 27.96
C ARG A 328 -5.99 -7.39 27.50
N LEU A 329 -5.24 -6.49 26.86
CA LEU A 329 -5.77 -5.22 26.36
C LEU A 329 -6.85 -5.43 25.28
N LEU A 330 -6.61 -6.33 24.33
CA LEU A 330 -7.58 -6.63 23.26
C LEU A 330 -8.87 -7.23 23.81
N HIS A 331 -8.79 -8.15 24.76
CA HIS A 331 -9.99 -8.69 25.41
C HIS A 331 -10.75 -7.64 26.23
N GLN A 332 -10.08 -6.69 26.88
CA GLN A 332 -10.75 -5.57 27.56
C GLN A 332 -11.47 -4.67 26.55
N LEU A 333 -10.81 -4.32 25.45
CA LEU A 333 -11.39 -3.48 24.38
C LEU A 333 -12.59 -4.15 23.72
N LEU A 334 -12.50 -5.45 23.43
CA LEU A 334 -13.63 -6.24 22.89
C LEU A 334 -14.74 -6.48 23.92
N GLY A 335 -14.45 -6.40 25.22
CA GLY A 335 -15.47 -6.35 26.27
C GLY A 335 -16.27 -5.05 26.26
N GLU A 336 -15.67 -3.94 25.86
CA GLU A 336 -16.33 -2.63 25.72
C GLU A 336 -17.07 -2.50 24.37
N ASN A 337 -16.44 -2.98 23.28
CA ASN A 337 -17.00 -3.00 21.94
C ASN A 337 -16.72 -4.35 21.26
N PRO A 338 -17.65 -5.32 21.36
CA PRO A 338 -17.40 -6.70 20.90
C PRO A 338 -17.16 -6.85 19.39
N ASP A 339 -17.67 -5.93 18.58
CA ASP A 339 -17.60 -6.00 17.11
C ASP A 339 -16.64 -4.97 16.51
N GLU A 340 -15.72 -4.39 17.31
CA GLU A 340 -14.71 -3.46 16.81
C GLU A 340 -13.75 -4.16 15.84
N PRO A 341 -13.78 -3.83 14.53
CA PRO A 341 -13.03 -4.59 13.52
C PRO A 341 -11.52 -4.57 13.73
N ARG A 342 -10.96 -3.43 14.17
CA ARG A 342 -9.51 -3.28 14.36
C ARG A 342 -9.01 -4.11 15.54
N ALA A 343 -9.81 -4.21 16.61
CA ALA A 343 -9.47 -5.04 17.77
C ALA A 343 -9.59 -6.53 17.44
N LEU A 344 -10.66 -6.94 16.72
CA LEU A 344 -10.83 -8.32 16.22
C LEU A 344 -9.68 -8.73 15.32
N PHE A 345 -9.30 -7.86 14.38
CA PHE A 345 -8.18 -8.11 13.47
C PHE A 345 -6.85 -8.25 14.24
N ALA A 346 -6.57 -7.34 15.19
CA ALA A 346 -5.36 -7.39 15.98
C ALA A 346 -5.30 -8.66 16.86
N LEU A 347 -6.44 -9.08 17.46
CA LEU A 347 -6.51 -10.31 18.23
C LEU A 347 -6.26 -11.53 17.35
N ALA A 348 -6.87 -11.59 16.17
CA ALA A 348 -6.66 -12.69 15.22
C ALA A 348 -5.18 -12.81 14.79
N ILE A 349 -4.51 -11.69 14.50
CA ILE A 349 -3.07 -11.68 14.20
C ILE A 349 -2.26 -12.19 15.40
N LEU A 350 -2.59 -11.75 16.62
CA LEU A 350 -1.92 -12.22 17.83
C LEU A 350 -2.06 -13.73 17.98
N GLN A 351 -3.29 -14.27 17.87
CA GLN A 351 -3.54 -15.70 17.98
C GLN A 351 -2.81 -16.50 16.89
N ARG A 352 -2.84 -16.02 15.64
CA ARG A 352 -2.05 -16.62 14.56
C ARG A 352 -0.56 -16.68 14.88
N ASN A 353 0.02 -15.59 15.37
CA ASN A 353 1.45 -15.53 15.71
C ASN A 353 1.82 -16.43 16.91
N LEU A 354 0.86 -16.70 17.81
CA LEU A 354 0.99 -17.66 18.91
C LEU A 354 0.81 -19.12 18.48
N GLY A 355 0.46 -19.38 17.22
CA GLY A 355 0.13 -20.73 16.72
C GLY A 355 -1.27 -21.21 17.08
N HIS A 356 -2.12 -20.35 17.61
CA HIS A 356 -3.52 -20.64 17.97
C HIS A 356 -4.42 -20.41 16.74
N ALA A 357 -4.28 -21.28 15.74
CA ALA A 357 -4.97 -21.13 14.46
C ALA A 357 -6.50 -21.17 14.57
N ASP A 358 -7.04 -21.96 15.48
CA ASP A 358 -8.50 -22.10 15.67
C ASP A 358 -9.11 -20.82 16.24
N GLU A 359 -8.48 -20.21 17.22
CA GLU A 359 -8.89 -18.92 17.79
C GLU A 359 -8.80 -17.81 16.74
N ALA A 360 -7.72 -17.76 15.95
CA ALA A 360 -7.58 -16.81 14.85
C ALA A 360 -8.72 -16.96 13.82
N ARG A 361 -9.11 -18.20 13.47
CA ARG A 361 -10.24 -18.48 12.56
C ARG A 361 -11.57 -17.95 13.10
N ILE A 362 -11.81 -18.08 14.41
CA ILE A 362 -13.04 -17.58 15.04
C ILE A 362 -13.13 -16.06 14.86
N GLU A 363 -12.10 -15.33 15.23
CA GLU A 363 -12.12 -13.86 15.16
C GLU A 363 -12.19 -13.35 13.72
N LEU A 364 -11.46 -13.97 12.79
CA LEU A 364 -11.52 -13.62 11.37
C LEU A 364 -12.87 -13.97 10.74
N SER A 365 -13.53 -15.06 11.16
CA SER A 365 -14.86 -15.40 10.69
C SER A 365 -15.90 -14.38 11.15
N ARG A 366 -15.76 -13.83 12.37
CA ARG A 366 -16.59 -12.72 12.85
C ARG A 366 -16.35 -11.46 12.02
N LEU A 367 -15.08 -11.14 11.78
CA LEU A 367 -14.69 -9.97 10.97
C LEU A 367 -15.19 -10.09 9.51
N ALA A 368 -15.21 -11.30 8.94
CA ALA A 368 -15.69 -11.54 7.57
C ALA A 368 -17.20 -11.25 7.38
N ASN A 369 -17.98 -11.15 8.46
CA ASN A 369 -19.38 -10.72 8.40
C ASN A 369 -19.52 -9.19 8.20
N ASN A 370 -18.46 -8.42 8.42
CA ASN A 370 -18.44 -6.99 8.12
C ASN A 370 -18.07 -6.79 6.64
N PRO A 371 -18.98 -6.28 5.78
CA PRO A 371 -18.73 -6.17 4.34
C PRO A 371 -17.47 -5.36 4.00
N LYS A 372 -17.13 -4.35 4.84
CA LYS A 372 -15.97 -3.49 4.63
C LYS A 372 -14.63 -4.22 4.85
N PHE A 373 -14.61 -5.22 5.72
CA PHE A 373 -13.41 -5.96 6.09
C PHE A 373 -13.41 -7.41 5.56
N ALA A 374 -14.46 -7.81 4.84
CA ALA A 374 -14.63 -9.20 4.42
C ALA A 374 -13.46 -9.70 3.54
N ALA A 375 -13.01 -8.90 2.56
CA ALA A 375 -11.90 -9.28 1.71
C ALA A 375 -10.62 -9.49 2.52
N THR A 376 -10.28 -8.55 3.41
CA THR A 376 -9.12 -8.63 4.30
C THR A 376 -9.22 -9.83 5.25
N ALA A 377 -10.39 -10.06 5.86
CA ALA A 377 -10.60 -11.20 6.75
C ALA A 377 -10.42 -12.55 6.04
N TRP A 378 -10.94 -12.71 4.84
CA TRP A 378 -10.72 -13.91 4.04
C TRP A 378 -9.26 -14.06 3.59
N SER A 379 -8.56 -12.96 3.30
CA SER A 379 -7.12 -12.99 3.01
C SER A 379 -6.32 -13.48 4.22
N GLU A 380 -6.62 -12.95 5.41
CA GLU A 380 -5.94 -13.36 6.64
C GLU A 380 -6.27 -14.80 7.04
N LEU A 381 -7.49 -15.27 6.80
CA LEU A 381 -7.83 -16.70 6.97
C LEU A 381 -6.96 -17.58 6.06
N ALA A 382 -6.72 -17.15 4.82
CA ALA A 382 -5.83 -17.87 3.93
C ALA A 382 -4.37 -17.86 4.44
N TRP A 383 -3.89 -16.75 4.99
CA TRP A 383 -2.59 -16.67 5.65
C TRP A 383 -2.47 -17.57 6.88
N VAL A 384 -3.55 -17.69 7.71
CA VAL A 384 -3.59 -18.62 8.84
C VAL A 384 -3.42 -20.07 8.37
N GLU A 385 -4.12 -20.47 7.30
CA GLU A 385 -3.98 -21.82 6.74
C GLU A 385 -2.60 -22.08 6.17
N TYR A 386 -2.06 -21.11 5.41
CA TYR A 386 -0.72 -21.19 4.84
C TYR A 386 0.35 -21.37 5.93
N GLN A 387 0.31 -20.55 6.99
CA GLN A 387 1.30 -20.62 8.09
C GLN A 387 1.13 -21.84 8.97
N ASN A 388 -0.08 -22.37 9.08
CA ASN A 388 -0.35 -23.62 9.80
C ASN A 388 0.07 -24.89 9.02
N GLY A 389 0.78 -24.70 7.91
CA GLY A 389 1.30 -25.76 7.07
C GLY A 389 0.26 -26.48 6.21
N SER A 390 -0.95 -25.92 6.09
CA SER A 390 -2.02 -26.45 5.26
C SER A 390 -2.27 -25.57 4.04
N MET A 391 -1.27 -25.50 3.14
CA MET A 391 -1.32 -24.61 1.97
C MET A 391 -2.55 -24.85 1.09
N SER A 392 -2.96 -26.11 0.92
CA SER A 392 -4.17 -26.44 0.16
C SER A 392 -5.46 -25.91 0.80
N ALA A 393 -5.51 -25.78 2.13
CA ALA A 393 -6.65 -25.20 2.82
C ALA A 393 -6.74 -23.67 2.63
N ALA A 394 -5.62 -23.01 2.30
CA ALA A 394 -5.59 -21.57 2.03
C ALA A 394 -6.31 -21.17 0.73
N GLU A 395 -6.49 -22.09 -0.22
CA GLU A 395 -7.07 -21.79 -1.55
C GLU A 395 -8.51 -21.29 -1.48
N ILE A 396 -9.36 -21.90 -0.65
CA ILE A 396 -10.78 -21.53 -0.54
C ILE A 396 -10.94 -20.10 0.02
N PRO A 397 -10.35 -19.75 1.17
CA PRO A 397 -10.44 -18.38 1.68
C PRO A 397 -9.76 -17.37 0.78
N LEU A 398 -8.63 -17.71 0.12
CA LEU A 398 -8.01 -16.85 -0.87
C LEU A 398 -8.93 -16.56 -2.06
N ALA A 399 -9.57 -17.59 -2.62
CA ALA A 399 -10.51 -17.43 -3.72
C ALA A 399 -11.71 -16.54 -3.34
N ARG A 400 -12.22 -16.66 -2.10
CA ARG A 400 -13.28 -15.79 -1.58
C ARG A 400 -12.82 -14.35 -1.45
N SER A 401 -11.62 -14.11 -0.92
CA SER A 401 -11.04 -12.78 -0.80
C SER A 401 -10.93 -12.10 -2.18
N LEU A 402 -10.33 -12.79 -3.15
CA LEU A 402 -10.15 -12.30 -4.51
C LEU A 402 -11.48 -12.04 -5.23
N ALA A 403 -12.50 -12.84 -4.97
CA ALA A 403 -13.84 -12.67 -5.56
C ALA A 403 -14.58 -11.43 -5.01
N ILE A 404 -14.29 -11.03 -3.76
CA ILE A 404 -14.84 -9.81 -3.17
C ILE A 404 -14.10 -8.60 -3.73
N GLN A 405 -12.78 -8.58 -3.60
CA GLN A 405 -11.93 -7.50 -4.07
C GLN A 405 -10.47 -7.97 -4.18
N PRO A 406 -9.84 -7.95 -5.39
CA PRO A 406 -8.40 -8.08 -5.51
C PRO A 406 -7.69 -6.89 -4.87
N PHE A 407 -6.69 -7.14 -4.03
CA PHE A 407 -5.80 -6.13 -3.47
C PHE A 407 -4.40 -6.74 -3.26
N TRP A 408 -3.40 -5.90 -3.00
CA TRP A 408 -2.00 -6.34 -2.94
C TRP A 408 -1.76 -7.52 -1.97
N GLY A 409 -2.47 -7.59 -0.84
CA GLY A 409 -2.29 -8.66 0.16
C GLY A 409 -2.74 -10.03 -0.33
N ASN A 410 -3.94 -10.12 -0.95
CA ASN A 410 -4.41 -11.39 -1.51
C ASN A 410 -3.75 -11.74 -2.85
N LEU A 411 -3.35 -10.76 -3.65
CA LEU A 411 -2.53 -10.99 -4.85
C LEU A 411 -1.14 -11.54 -4.48
N GLY A 412 -0.49 -10.98 -3.43
CA GLY A 412 0.76 -11.48 -2.92
C GLY A 412 0.66 -12.93 -2.42
N LEU A 413 -0.40 -13.25 -1.67
CA LEU A 413 -0.65 -14.63 -1.26
C LEU A 413 -0.92 -15.55 -2.46
N LYS A 414 -1.61 -15.06 -3.50
CA LYS A 414 -1.79 -15.80 -4.76
C LYS A 414 -0.45 -16.13 -5.42
N VAL A 415 0.53 -15.20 -5.38
CA VAL A 415 1.90 -15.49 -5.85
C VAL A 415 2.48 -16.66 -5.07
N PHE A 416 2.46 -16.63 -3.73
CA PHE A 416 2.98 -17.72 -2.89
C PHE A 416 2.28 -19.06 -3.15
N ILE A 417 0.95 -19.10 -3.18
CA ILE A 417 0.21 -20.35 -3.44
C ILE A 417 0.53 -20.88 -4.85
N SER A 418 0.60 -20.01 -5.86
CA SER A 418 0.97 -20.44 -7.21
C SER A 418 2.37 -21.04 -7.27
N LEU A 419 3.35 -20.43 -6.60
CA LEU A 419 4.71 -20.95 -6.54
C LEU A 419 4.81 -22.19 -5.66
N PHE A 420 4.49 -22.07 -4.37
CA PHE A 420 4.85 -23.07 -3.36
C PHE A 420 3.91 -24.27 -3.31
N LEU A 421 2.63 -24.10 -3.71
CA LEU A 421 1.70 -25.23 -3.77
C LEU A 421 1.64 -25.85 -5.16
N HIS A 422 1.43 -25.01 -6.20
CA HIS A 422 1.18 -25.52 -7.57
C HIS A 422 2.45 -25.62 -8.42
N GLY A 423 3.50 -24.89 -8.11
CA GLY A 423 4.67 -24.76 -8.98
C GLY A 423 4.35 -24.04 -10.30
N ASP A 424 3.27 -23.26 -10.31
CA ASP A 424 2.86 -22.49 -11.49
C ASP A 424 3.50 -21.11 -11.47
N THR A 425 4.70 -21.03 -12.02
CA THR A 425 5.46 -19.78 -12.11
C THR A 425 4.80 -18.75 -13.04
N SER A 426 3.95 -19.19 -13.98
CA SER A 426 3.26 -18.31 -14.91
C SER A 426 2.11 -17.56 -14.21
N SER A 427 1.28 -18.28 -13.44
CA SER A 427 0.23 -17.67 -12.62
C SER A 427 0.80 -16.79 -11.52
N ALA A 428 1.93 -17.21 -10.91
CA ALA A 428 2.64 -16.39 -9.92
C ALA A 428 3.12 -15.07 -10.54
N ARG A 429 3.72 -15.12 -11.73
CA ARG A 429 4.16 -13.93 -12.45
C ARG A 429 2.98 -13.03 -12.81
N ALA A 430 1.89 -13.57 -13.33
CA ALA A 430 0.70 -12.79 -13.66
C ALA A 430 0.12 -12.09 -12.44
N ALA A 431 0.04 -12.78 -11.28
CA ALA A 431 -0.43 -12.16 -10.04
C ALA A 431 0.54 -11.08 -9.52
N MET A 432 1.85 -11.26 -9.69
CA MET A 432 2.86 -10.26 -9.34
C MET A 432 2.73 -9.01 -10.23
N ASP A 433 2.50 -9.19 -11.54
CA ASP A 433 2.36 -8.10 -12.49
C ASP A 433 1.08 -7.25 -12.27
N GLU A 434 0.09 -7.78 -11.51
CA GLU A 434 -1.09 -7.04 -11.06
C GLU A 434 -0.82 -6.17 -9.82
N LEU A 435 0.32 -6.37 -9.12
CA LEU A 435 0.65 -5.58 -7.93
C LEU A 435 1.03 -4.13 -8.29
N PRO A 436 0.63 -3.15 -7.45
CA PRO A 436 1.10 -1.78 -7.60
C PRO A 436 2.63 -1.69 -7.56
N SER A 437 3.22 -0.81 -8.37
CA SER A 437 4.67 -0.60 -8.39
C SER A 437 5.22 -0.17 -7.03
N THR A 438 4.46 0.61 -6.26
CA THR A 438 4.78 1.02 -4.89
C THR A 438 4.90 -0.17 -3.93
N VAL A 439 4.06 -1.21 -4.09
CA VAL A 439 4.16 -2.46 -3.33
C VAL A 439 5.37 -3.27 -3.77
N LEU A 440 5.63 -3.36 -5.08
CA LEU A 440 6.80 -4.11 -5.60
C LEU A 440 8.14 -3.52 -5.14
N GLN A 441 8.19 -2.23 -4.80
CA GLN A 441 9.39 -1.58 -4.25
C GLN A 441 9.58 -1.79 -2.75
N THR A 442 8.59 -2.34 -2.03
CA THR A 442 8.72 -2.69 -0.61
C THR A 442 9.53 -3.98 -0.43
N ASP A 443 9.94 -4.28 0.80
CA ASP A 443 10.63 -5.54 1.10
C ASP A 443 9.77 -6.76 0.76
N PHE A 444 8.48 -6.69 1.01
CA PHE A 444 7.53 -7.73 0.61
C PHE A 444 7.52 -7.96 -0.90
N GLY A 445 7.39 -6.89 -1.69
CA GLY A 445 7.37 -6.99 -3.15
C GLY A 445 8.69 -7.47 -3.74
N VAL A 446 9.82 -7.05 -3.17
CA VAL A 446 11.16 -7.51 -3.59
C VAL A 446 11.34 -9.01 -3.34
N THR A 447 10.87 -9.51 -2.19
CA THR A 447 10.88 -10.95 -1.89
C THR A 447 10.06 -11.74 -2.91
N LEU A 448 8.82 -11.30 -3.20
CA LEU A 448 7.99 -11.93 -4.23
C LEU A 448 8.67 -11.95 -5.60
N ALA A 449 9.24 -10.81 -6.01
CA ALA A 449 9.90 -10.67 -7.30
C ALA A 449 11.13 -11.59 -7.42
N TYR A 450 11.94 -11.67 -6.36
CA TYR A 450 13.08 -12.59 -6.35
C TYR A 450 12.64 -14.05 -6.52
N ASP A 451 11.69 -14.51 -5.72
CA ASP A 451 11.19 -15.90 -5.80
C ASP A 451 10.63 -16.20 -7.20
N VAL A 452 9.80 -15.31 -7.75
CA VAL A 452 9.22 -15.50 -9.09
C VAL A 452 10.31 -15.58 -10.15
N PHE A 453 11.25 -14.64 -10.18
CA PHE A 453 12.30 -14.62 -11.20
C PHE A 453 13.28 -15.77 -11.05
N ALA A 454 13.67 -16.11 -9.81
CA ALA A 454 14.57 -17.23 -9.54
C ALA A 454 13.94 -18.56 -9.98
N TRP A 455 12.68 -18.81 -9.63
CA TRP A 455 12.00 -20.06 -9.99
C TRP A 455 11.65 -20.16 -11.48
N GLN A 456 11.47 -19.02 -12.15
CA GLN A 456 11.34 -18.96 -13.62
C GLN A 456 12.67 -19.11 -14.35
N ARG A 457 13.81 -19.14 -13.66
CA ARG A 457 15.15 -19.08 -14.27
C ARG A 457 15.35 -17.85 -15.13
N LYS A 458 14.94 -16.68 -14.62
CA LYS A 458 15.00 -15.39 -15.30
C LYS A 458 15.96 -14.41 -14.59
N PRO A 459 17.28 -14.73 -14.52
CA PRO A 459 18.24 -13.92 -13.78
C PRO A 459 18.34 -12.48 -14.30
N ASP A 460 18.21 -12.27 -15.62
CA ASP A 460 18.28 -10.92 -16.19
C ASP A 460 17.03 -10.07 -15.89
N ASP A 461 15.88 -10.71 -15.66
CA ASP A 461 14.67 -10.00 -15.21
C ASP A 461 14.85 -9.52 -13.77
N TRP A 462 15.42 -10.36 -12.89
CA TRP A 462 15.80 -9.95 -11.55
C TRP A 462 16.79 -8.79 -11.54
N LEU A 463 17.88 -8.87 -12.31
CA LEU A 463 18.93 -7.84 -12.34
C LEU A 463 18.38 -6.50 -12.84
N ARG A 464 17.45 -6.50 -13.82
CA ARG A 464 16.75 -5.28 -14.24
C ARG A 464 15.85 -4.73 -13.13
N PHE A 465 15.11 -5.60 -12.47
CA PHE A 465 14.22 -5.21 -11.38
C PHE A 465 15.03 -4.65 -10.20
N SER A 466 16.05 -5.37 -9.72
CA SER A 466 16.86 -4.95 -8.58
C SER A 466 17.57 -3.62 -8.82
N SER A 467 18.03 -3.36 -10.05
CA SER A 467 18.66 -2.08 -10.42
C SER A 467 17.68 -0.89 -10.40
N SER A 468 16.37 -1.13 -10.46
CA SER A 468 15.33 -0.09 -10.40
C SER A 468 14.91 0.30 -8.99
N LEU A 469 15.37 -0.44 -7.95
CA LEU A 469 14.90 -0.24 -6.57
C LEU A 469 15.44 1.03 -5.89
N GLY A 470 16.54 1.61 -6.37
CA GLY A 470 17.15 2.81 -5.77
C GLY A 470 17.70 2.61 -4.36
N ARG A 471 17.84 1.35 -3.92
CA ARG A 471 18.38 0.94 -2.60
C ARG A 471 19.21 -0.33 -2.77
N ASP A 472 20.06 -0.62 -1.80
CA ASP A 472 21.00 -1.74 -1.82
C ASP A 472 20.76 -2.78 -0.70
N TRP A 473 19.73 -2.56 0.13
CA TRP A 473 19.42 -3.39 1.29
C TRP A 473 17.93 -3.73 1.40
N ILE A 474 17.63 -4.96 1.82
CA ILE A 474 16.29 -5.49 2.12
C ILE A 474 16.23 -5.73 3.63
N GLN A 475 15.27 -5.12 4.32
CA GLN A 475 15.15 -5.18 5.78
C GLN A 475 14.19 -6.27 6.28
N SER A 476 13.58 -7.03 5.37
CA SER A 476 12.62 -8.09 5.70
C SER A 476 13.24 -9.18 6.59
N ASN A 477 12.39 -9.84 7.38
CA ASN A 477 12.75 -11.02 8.17
C ASN A 477 12.37 -12.34 7.45
N GLY A 478 12.03 -12.26 6.17
CA GLY A 478 11.68 -13.42 5.34
C GLY A 478 12.93 -14.16 4.80
N ASN A 479 12.72 -14.99 3.80
CA ASN A 479 13.80 -15.75 3.13
C ASN A 479 14.76 -14.83 2.34
N VAL A 480 14.34 -13.62 2.02
CA VAL A 480 15.09 -12.63 1.26
C VAL A 480 15.31 -11.40 2.14
N PHE A 481 16.54 -11.19 2.59
CA PHE A 481 16.93 -10.07 3.46
C PHE A 481 18.42 -9.77 3.32
N GLY A 482 18.85 -8.58 3.75
CA GLY A 482 20.25 -8.14 3.66
C GLY A 482 20.57 -7.46 2.34
N PRO A 483 21.85 -7.45 1.94
CA PRO A 483 22.29 -6.77 0.72
C PRO A 483 21.66 -7.36 -0.53
N ILE A 484 21.14 -6.51 -1.42
CA ILE A 484 20.61 -6.91 -2.73
C ILE A 484 21.70 -7.58 -3.59
N SER A 485 22.95 -7.20 -3.38
CA SER A 485 24.11 -7.79 -4.04
C SER A 485 24.29 -9.30 -3.78
N ILE A 486 23.75 -9.88 -2.69
CA ILE A 486 23.70 -11.33 -2.52
C ILE A 486 22.90 -11.98 -3.67
N TYR A 487 21.70 -11.48 -3.89
CA TYR A 487 20.74 -12.02 -4.86
C TYR A 487 21.12 -11.67 -6.31
N ASN A 488 21.79 -10.54 -6.53
CA ASN A 488 22.42 -10.22 -7.80
C ASN A 488 23.53 -11.23 -8.13
N GLY A 489 24.36 -11.59 -7.14
CA GLY A 489 25.37 -12.61 -7.27
C GLY A 489 24.79 -13.99 -7.63
N GLU A 490 23.72 -14.40 -6.94
CA GLU A 490 23.00 -15.65 -7.24
C GLU A 490 22.41 -15.63 -8.66
N ALA A 491 21.85 -14.49 -9.10
CA ALA A 491 21.36 -14.34 -10.46
C ALA A 491 22.48 -14.40 -11.50
N HIS A 492 23.63 -13.76 -11.25
CA HIS A 492 24.81 -13.88 -12.12
C HIS A 492 25.35 -15.32 -12.17
N GLN A 493 25.39 -16.02 -11.04
CA GLN A 493 25.78 -17.43 -10.98
C GLN A 493 24.81 -18.29 -11.81
N MET A 494 23.51 -18.10 -11.65
CA MET A 494 22.48 -18.81 -12.42
C MET A 494 22.64 -18.59 -13.94
N ALA A 495 23.10 -17.40 -14.34
CA ALA A 495 23.40 -17.06 -15.73
C ALA A 495 24.77 -17.52 -16.21
N GLY A 496 25.55 -18.22 -15.38
CA GLY A 496 26.93 -18.68 -15.70
C GLY A 496 27.99 -17.56 -15.68
N ARG A 497 27.66 -16.38 -15.17
CA ARG A 497 28.53 -15.19 -15.10
C ARG A 497 29.30 -15.17 -13.77
N ILE A 498 30.20 -16.13 -13.57
CA ILE A 498 30.84 -16.39 -12.27
C ILE A 498 31.63 -15.19 -11.72
N GLU A 499 32.41 -14.49 -12.59
CA GLU A 499 33.19 -13.35 -12.15
C GLU A 499 32.28 -12.16 -11.71
N ALA A 500 31.17 -11.94 -12.40
CA ALA A 500 30.19 -10.95 -12.00
C ALA A 500 29.54 -11.33 -10.65
N ALA A 501 29.19 -12.60 -10.46
CA ALA A 501 28.68 -13.10 -9.20
C ALA A 501 29.66 -12.85 -8.04
N ARG A 502 30.95 -13.11 -8.27
CA ARG A 502 31.99 -12.90 -7.26
C ARG A 502 32.12 -11.44 -6.85
N ILE A 503 32.04 -10.51 -7.79
CA ILE A 503 32.07 -9.05 -7.53
C ILE A 503 30.89 -8.64 -6.65
N GLU A 504 29.69 -9.10 -6.97
CA GLU A 504 28.48 -8.84 -6.20
C GLU A 504 28.60 -9.40 -4.76
N TRP A 505 29.07 -10.62 -4.59
CA TRP A 505 29.27 -11.22 -3.26
C TRP A 505 30.37 -10.53 -2.44
N GLN A 506 31.45 -10.04 -3.08
CA GLN A 506 32.44 -9.21 -2.40
C GLN A 506 31.84 -7.87 -1.92
N THR A 507 30.95 -7.29 -2.70
CA THR A 507 30.21 -6.09 -2.32
C THR A 507 29.29 -6.39 -1.14
N ALA A 508 28.54 -7.48 -1.19
CA ALA A 508 27.66 -7.93 -0.12
C ALA A 508 28.44 -8.16 1.19
N LEU A 509 29.61 -8.81 1.12
CA LEU A 509 30.44 -9.05 2.32
C LEU A 509 30.83 -7.75 3.01
N LYS A 510 31.27 -6.75 2.24
CA LYS A 510 31.64 -5.44 2.80
C LYS A 510 30.46 -4.75 3.46
N GLN A 511 29.28 -4.81 2.85
CA GLN A 511 28.07 -4.23 3.41
C GLN A 511 27.65 -4.92 4.72
N VAL A 512 27.68 -6.26 4.75
CA VAL A 512 27.38 -7.03 5.97
C VAL A 512 28.39 -6.75 7.07
N GLU A 513 29.68 -6.70 6.76
CA GLU A 513 30.75 -6.42 7.73
C GLU A 513 30.62 -5.03 8.32
N HIS A 514 30.26 -4.04 7.51
CA HIS A 514 29.99 -2.68 7.99
C HIS A 514 28.82 -2.64 8.99
N HIS A 515 27.74 -3.35 8.74
CA HIS A 515 26.61 -3.43 9.70
C HIS A 515 26.99 -4.22 10.96
N LEU A 516 27.89 -5.20 10.87
CA LEU A 516 28.38 -5.94 12.03
C LEU A 516 29.31 -5.10 12.95
N GLU A 517 29.88 -4.00 12.46
CA GLU A 517 30.61 -3.04 13.32
C GLU A 517 29.69 -2.46 14.40
N ASP A 518 28.44 -2.12 14.04
CA ASP A 518 27.44 -1.59 14.96
C ASP A 518 26.67 -2.67 15.71
N LEU A 519 26.47 -3.84 15.10
CA LEU A 519 25.64 -4.95 15.60
C LEU A 519 26.41 -6.29 15.59
N PRO A 520 27.51 -6.43 16.37
CA PRO A 520 28.42 -7.57 16.27
C PRO A 520 27.83 -8.93 16.68
N ALA A 521 26.69 -8.93 17.38
CA ALA A 521 25.99 -10.12 17.86
C ALA A 521 24.65 -10.35 17.12
N ASP A 522 24.42 -9.68 15.99
CA ASP A 522 23.20 -9.90 15.20
C ASP A 522 23.30 -11.23 14.43
N ALA A 523 22.41 -12.17 14.78
CA ALA A 523 22.41 -13.50 14.23
C ALA A 523 22.15 -13.51 12.71
N GLY A 524 21.28 -12.62 12.21
CA GLY A 524 20.95 -12.51 10.78
C GLY A 524 22.15 -12.02 9.98
N LEU A 525 22.86 -10.99 10.46
CA LEU A 525 24.07 -10.49 9.82
C LEU A 525 25.19 -11.51 9.82
N LEU A 526 25.38 -12.26 10.92
CA LEU A 526 26.34 -13.33 11.01
C LEU A 526 26.00 -14.49 10.04
N TYR A 527 24.71 -14.83 9.89
CA TYR A 527 24.24 -15.78 8.90
C TYR A 527 24.56 -15.31 7.48
N LEU A 528 24.23 -14.06 7.12
CA LEU A 528 24.55 -13.49 5.82
C LEU A 528 26.04 -13.48 5.53
N LYS A 529 26.86 -13.14 6.53
CA LYS A 529 28.33 -13.22 6.43
C LYS A 529 28.78 -14.64 6.08
N GLY A 530 28.28 -15.63 6.81
CA GLY A 530 28.58 -17.04 6.56
C GLY A 530 28.17 -17.50 5.16
N LYS A 531 26.94 -17.17 4.73
CA LYS A 531 26.41 -17.49 3.40
C LYS A 531 27.30 -16.90 2.28
N VAL A 532 27.63 -15.62 2.38
CA VAL A 532 28.45 -14.94 1.37
C VAL A 532 29.88 -15.48 1.33
N LEU A 533 30.49 -15.77 2.49
CA LEU A 533 31.82 -16.40 2.57
C LEU A 533 31.82 -17.79 1.91
N ALA A 534 30.76 -18.58 2.08
CA ALA A 534 30.61 -19.88 1.41
C ALA A 534 30.61 -19.70 -0.12
N TYR A 535 29.90 -18.74 -0.65
CA TYR A 535 29.88 -18.43 -2.09
C TYR A 535 31.22 -17.91 -2.62
N LEU A 536 32.00 -17.23 -1.79
CA LEU A 536 33.35 -16.77 -2.13
C LEU A 536 34.43 -17.89 -2.01
N GLY A 537 34.10 -19.03 -1.37
CA GLY A 537 34.99 -20.17 -1.17
C GLY A 537 35.84 -20.10 0.11
N ASP A 538 35.55 -19.17 1.00
CA ASP A 538 36.18 -19.09 2.34
C ASP A 538 35.36 -19.89 3.37
N TYR A 539 35.45 -21.22 3.25
CA TYR A 539 34.60 -22.13 4.02
C TYR A 539 34.91 -22.10 5.53
N ALA A 540 36.18 -21.87 5.90
CA ALA A 540 36.57 -21.86 7.31
C ALA A 540 35.95 -20.64 8.07
N GLU A 541 36.03 -19.46 7.48
CA GLU A 541 35.42 -18.26 8.09
C GLU A 541 33.88 -18.31 7.95
N SER A 542 33.33 -18.90 6.86
CA SER A 542 31.92 -19.19 6.72
C SER A 542 31.39 -20.04 7.89
N GLU A 543 31.98 -21.17 8.14
CA GLU A 543 31.58 -22.10 9.22
C GLU A 543 31.63 -21.42 10.59
N LYS A 544 32.65 -20.62 10.85
CA LYS A 544 32.79 -19.84 12.09
C LYS A 544 31.67 -18.82 12.26
N ALA A 545 31.35 -18.06 11.21
CA ALA A 545 30.28 -17.08 11.24
C ALA A 545 28.90 -17.75 11.46
N LEU A 546 28.63 -18.88 10.79
CA LEU A 546 27.39 -19.65 10.93
C LEU A 546 27.23 -20.27 12.32
N LYS A 547 28.32 -20.81 12.90
CA LYS A 547 28.30 -21.29 14.31
C LYS A 547 27.96 -20.19 15.28
N LEU A 548 28.57 -19.01 15.11
CA LEU A 548 28.28 -17.86 15.96
C LEU A 548 26.84 -17.37 15.79
N SER A 549 26.32 -17.34 14.55
CA SER A 549 24.90 -17.06 14.28
C SER A 549 23.98 -18.02 15.03
N ALA A 550 24.26 -19.32 14.98
CA ALA A 550 23.45 -20.36 15.64
C ALA A 550 23.48 -20.29 17.18
N GLU A 551 24.54 -19.74 17.77
CA GLU A 551 24.61 -19.46 19.22
C GLU A 551 23.60 -18.36 19.63
N PHE A 552 23.38 -17.34 18.78
CA PHE A 552 22.47 -16.23 19.06
C PHE A 552 21.03 -16.53 18.62
N SER A 553 20.81 -17.34 17.60
CA SER A 553 19.47 -17.68 17.13
C SER A 553 19.40 -19.04 16.45
N LYS A 554 18.37 -19.83 16.82
CA LYS A 554 18.06 -21.08 16.13
C LYS A 554 17.31 -20.86 14.79
N MET A 555 16.96 -19.64 14.46
CA MET A 555 16.18 -19.29 13.27
C MET A 555 17.00 -19.42 11.98
N TYR A 556 18.34 -19.35 12.08
CA TYR A 556 19.24 -19.40 10.94
C TYR A 556 20.10 -20.68 10.98
N PRO A 557 19.57 -21.86 10.62
CA PRO A 557 20.32 -23.11 10.64
C PRO A 557 21.45 -23.20 9.59
N GLY A 558 21.49 -22.30 8.69
CA GLY A 558 22.49 -21.75 7.75
C GLY A 558 23.58 -22.60 7.14
N PHE A 559 23.71 -23.87 7.50
CA PHE A 559 24.80 -24.68 6.97
C PHE A 559 24.52 -25.25 5.57
N PHE A 560 23.30 -25.20 5.06
CA PHE A 560 22.93 -25.77 3.76
C PHE A 560 23.77 -25.17 2.61
N ASP A 561 23.78 -23.83 2.48
CA ASP A 561 24.56 -23.15 1.44
C ASP A 561 26.05 -23.47 1.53
N LEU A 562 26.60 -23.56 2.74
CA LEU A 562 28.00 -23.94 2.98
C LEU A 562 28.27 -25.37 2.51
N ARG A 563 27.44 -26.34 2.91
CA ARG A 563 27.62 -27.75 2.52
C ARG A 563 27.51 -27.95 1.02
N VAL A 564 26.58 -27.25 0.38
CA VAL A 564 26.47 -27.23 -1.10
C VAL A 564 27.73 -26.65 -1.73
N ALA A 565 28.23 -25.50 -1.23
CA ALA A 565 29.41 -24.84 -1.77
C ALA A 565 30.69 -25.67 -1.59
N GLU A 566 30.83 -26.41 -0.47
CA GLU A 566 31.92 -27.36 -0.21
C GLU A 566 31.83 -28.64 -1.04
N GLY A 567 30.69 -28.92 -1.69
CA GLY A 567 30.41 -30.17 -2.37
C GLY A 567 30.06 -31.33 -1.44
N GLN A 568 29.76 -31.04 -0.16
CA GLN A 568 29.32 -32.02 0.85
C GLN A 568 27.82 -32.29 0.69
N LEU A 569 27.42 -32.89 -0.43
CA LEU A 569 26.03 -33.03 -0.84
C LEU A 569 25.21 -33.95 0.07
N ASP A 570 25.84 -34.95 0.73
CA ASP A 570 25.14 -35.79 1.70
C ASP A 570 24.77 -35.03 2.97
N ASP A 571 25.67 -34.20 3.48
CA ASP A 571 25.40 -33.35 4.64
C ASP A 571 24.32 -32.28 4.30
N ALA A 572 24.37 -31.72 3.10
CA ALA A 572 23.32 -30.83 2.59
C ALA A 572 21.94 -31.54 2.51
N MET A 573 21.93 -32.82 2.11
CA MET A 573 20.71 -33.64 2.10
C MET A 573 20.20 -33.95 3.51
N ASP A 574 21.07 -34.15 4.51
CA ASP A 574 20.67 -34.34 5.91
C ASP A 574 19.92 -33.11 6.42
N ILE A 575 20.41 -31.91 6.11
CA ILE A 575 19.73 -30.63 6.45
C ILE A 575 18.39 -30.55 5.74
N LEU A 576 18.35 -30.74 4.42
CA LEU A 576 17.15 -30.64 3.61
C LEU A 576 16.06 -31.63 4.06
N GLU A 577 16.43 -32.85 4.43
CA GLU A 577 15.49 -33.87 4.92
C GLU A 577 14.94 -33.57 6.32
N SER A 578 15.63 -32.77 7.13
CA SER A 578 15.19 -32.34 8.45
C SER A 578 14.12 -31.24 8.40
N GLU A 579 13.96 -30.59 7.28
CA GLU A 579 13.03 -29.50 7.03
C GLU A 579 11.77 -29.97 6.30
N HIS A 580 10.82 -29.05 6.18
CA HIS A 580 9.56 -29.35 5.54
C HIS A 580 9.41 -28.56 4.24
N HIS A 581 9.42 -29.25 3.11
CA HIS A 581 9.35 -28.68 1.77
C HIS A 581 8.10 -29.09 1.01
N THR A 582 7.63 -28.23 0.12
CA THR A 582 6.60 -28.62 -0.86
C THR A 582 7.24 -29.31 -2.06
N ALA A 583 6.46 -30.10 -2.79
CA ALA A 583 6.91 -30.72 -4.02
C ALA A 583 7.30 -29.66 -5.08
N ALA A 584 6.57 -28.56 -5.14
CA ALA A 584 6.84 -27.44 -6.03
C ALA A 584 8.20 -26.77 -5.72
N GLU A 585 8.47 -26.50 -4.45
CA GLU A 585 9.73 -25.94 -3.98
C GLU A 585 10.91 -26.86 -4.35
N LEU A 586 10.82 -28.15 -4.01
CA LEU A 586 11.87 -29.11 -4.37
C LEU A 586 12.12 -29.21 -5.88
N ARG A 587 11.07 -29.07 -6.71
CA ARG A 587 11.22 -29.10 -8.17
C ARG A 587 11.82 -27.83 -8.76
N LEU A 588 11.51 -26.66 -8.23
CA LEU A 588 11.72 -25.39 -8.91
C LEU A 588 12.81 -24.53 -8.29
N ASN A 589 13.01 -24.59 -6.95
CA ASN A 589 14.00 -23.75 -6.28
C ASN A 589 15.42 -24.03 -6.81
N PRO A 590 16.12 -23.03 -7.38
CA PRO A 590 17.46 -23.21 -7.95
C PRO A 590 18.51 -23.66 -6.94
N GLN A 591 18.33 -23.34 -5.67
CA GLN A 591 19.29 -23.75 -4.63
C GLN A 591 19.45 -25.27 -4.52
N TYR A 592 18.43 -26.05 -4.92
CA TYR A 592 18.44 -27.50 -4.85
C TYR A 592 18.99 -28.20 -6.12
N ASP A 593 19.37 -27.45 -7.15
CA ASP A 593 19.86 -28.02 -8.42
C ASP A 593 21.02 -29.00 -8.24
N PRO A 594 22.02 -28.75 -7.37
CA PRO A 594 23.12 -29.68 -7.14
C PRO A 594 22.69 -31.06 -6.59
N LEU A 595 21.54 -31.10 -5.89
CA LEU A 595 21.03 -32.28 -5.21
C LEU A 595 20.06 -33.14 -6.04
N ARG A 596 19.46 -32.58 -7.11
CA ARG A 596 18.33 -33.16 -7.85
C ARG A 596 18.60 -34.58 -8.39
N ASN A 597 19.84 -34.89 -8.70
CA ASN A 597 20.22 -36.18 -9.27
C ASN A 597 20.39 -37.29 -8.21
N SER A 598 20.48 -36.94 -6.93
CA SER A 598 20.68 -37.91 -5.86
C SER A 598 19.43 -38.80 -5.65
N PRO A 599 19.58 -40.07 -5.32
CA PRO A 599 18.45 -40.94 -4.98
C PRO A 599 17.68 -40.45 -3.75
N ARG A 600 18.38 -39.86 -2.77
CA ARG A 600 17.78 -39.29 -1.54
C ARG A 600 16.85 -38.12 -1.89
N PHE A 601 17.28 -37.20 -2.75
CA PHE A 601 16.47 -36.08 -3.19
C PHE A 601 15.19 -36.54 -3.91
N LYS A 602 15.30 -37.52 -4.78
CA LYS A 602 14.15 -38.12 -5.48
C LYS A 602 13.17 -38.77 -4.52
N ALA A 603 13.65 -39.44 -3.46
CA ALA A 603 12.82 -39.99 -2.41
C ALA A 603 12.11 -38.89 -1.56
N LEU A 604 12.84 -37.80 -1.25
CA LEU A 604 12.28 -36.63 -0.55
C LEU A 604 11.16 -36.00 -1.38
N LEU A 605 11.38 -35.78 -2.67
CA LEU A 605 10.40 -35.23 -3.60
C LEU A 605 9.16 -36.14 -3.67
N ALA A 606 9.32 -37.45 -3.79
CA ALA A 606 8.18 -38.37 -3.81
C ALA A 606 7.36 -38.35 -2.50
N ARG A 607 8.03 -38.17 -1.35
CA ARG A 607 7.32 -37.96 -0.07
C ARG A 607 6.53 -36.65 -0.05
N ALA A 608 7.13 -35.56 -0.55
CA ALA A 608 6.45 -34.27 -0.61
C ALA A 608 5.25 -34.29 -1.55
N GLU A 609 5.33 -35.03 -2.68
CA GLU A 609 4.22 -35.22 -3.62
C GLU A 609 3.04 -35.99 -3.01
N ALA A 610 3.32 -36.89 -2.09
CA ALA A 610 2.30 -37.68 -1.40
C ALA A 610 1.64 -36.95 -0.20
N ASP A 611 2.15 -35.79 0.22
CA ASP A 611 1.61 -35.03 1.35
C ASP A 611 0.36 -34.24 0.93
N PRO A 612 -0.86 -34.60 1.41
CA PRO A 612 -2.10 -33.94 1.00
C PRO A 612 -2.23 -32.49 1.50
N LYS A 613 -1.44 -32.09 2.49
CA LYS A 613 -1.46 -30.72 3.01
C LYS A 613 -0.62 -29.74 2.18
N ARG A 614 0.33 -30.27 1.42
CA ARG A 614 1.38 -29.53 0.71
C ARG A 614 1.42 -29.82 -0.79
N SER A 615 0.49 -30.62 -1.27
CA SER A 615 0.27 -30.89 -2.69
C SER A 615 -1.12 -30.44 -3.09
N PRO A 616 -1.33 -29.98 -4.33
CA PRO A 616 -2.65 -29.62 -4.84
C PRO A 616 -3.60 -30.82 -4.67
N GLN A 617 -4.73 -30.61 -4.01
CA GLN A 617 -5.77 -31.62 -3.97
C GLN A 617 -6.47 -31.65 -5.33
N ALA A 618 -6.76 -32.84 -5.85
CA ALA A 618 -7.63 -32.97 -7.01
C ALA A 618 -8.98 -32.30 -6.68
N PRO A 619 -9.56 -31.49 -7.62
CA PRO A 619 -10.80 -30.81 -7.35
C PRO A 619 -11.86 -31.85 -6.97
N THR A 620 -12.25 -31.88 -5.71
CA THR A 620 -13.44 -32.63 -5.28
C THR A 620 -14.62 -31.92 -5.94
N VAL A 621 -15.17 -32.55 -6.98
CA VAL A 621 -16.43 -32.13 -7.60
C VAL A 621 -17.51 -32.37 -6.54
N ASN A 622 -17.68 -31.42 -5.65
CA ASN A 622 -18.80 -31.40 -4.73
C ASN A 622 -20.01 -30.90 -5.50
N THR A 623 -20.73 -31.83 -6.13
CA THR A 623 -22.10 -31.64 -6.61
C THR A 623 -23.03 -31.51 -5.40
N ALA A 624 -22.83 -30.51 -4.56
CA ALA A 624 -23.84 -30.06 -3.62
C ALA A 624 -24.81 -29.18 -4.41
N THR A 625 -25.89 -29.80 -4.86
CA THR A 625 -27.13 -29.19 -5.32
C THR A 625 -27.48 -27.99 -4.45
N VAL A 626 -27.39 -26.80 -5.01
CA VAL A 626 -27.98 -25.60 -4.43
C VAL A 626 -29.48 -25.78 -4.48
N SER A 627 -30.09 -26.21 -3.38
CA SER A 627 -31.53 -26.18 -3.18
C SER A 627 -31.96 -24.72 -3.13
N GLN A 628 -32.65 -24.27 -4.17
CA GLN A 628 -33.38 -23.00 -4.13
C GLN A 628 -34.37 -22.98 -2.97
N PRO A 629 -34.48 -21.91 -2.19
CA PRO A 629 -35.55 -21.79 -1.22
C PRO A 629 -36.88 -21.64 -1.97
N ALA A 630 -37.83 -22.55 -1.67
CA ALA A 630 -39.19 -22.53 -2.17
C ALA A 630 -39.87 -21.19 -1.82
N SER A 631 -40.37 -20.50 -2.84
CA SER A 631 -41.31 -19.40 -2.71
C SER A 631 -42.55 -19.88 -1.98
N ARG A 632 -42.85 -19.33 -0.81
CA ARG A 632 -44.18 -19.45 -0.18
C ARG A 632 -45.03 -18.26 -0.64
N ASN A 633 -46.17 -18.64 -1.22
CA ASN A 633 -47.31 -17.77 -1.49
C ASN A 633 -47.81 -17.05 -0.22
#